data_ac4a864771880f9c4ddccfe4da1336e5
#
_entry.id   ac4a864771880f9c4ddccfe4da1336e5
#
_cell.length_a   1.000
_cell.length_b   1.000
_cell.length_c   1.000
_cell.angle_alpha   90.00
_cell.angle_beta   90.00
_cell.angle_gamma   90.00
#
_symmetry.space_group_name_H-M   'P 1'
#
loop_
_entity.id
_entity.type
_entity.pdbx_description
1 polymer ?
#
loop_
_entity_poly.entity_id
_entity_poly.type
_entity_poly.pdbx_seq_one_letter_code
_entity_poly.pdbx_strand_id
1 'polypeptide(L)'
;MESEEDFLRLPKTMLPEDEANPCQIYVMSLKNAINTISTRHSYRGEFLQESVPEEDLLTIAKAGLDAPSGCNKQTTDLIIVNNPDMLNKIKAQLDPPVAQTTPAMIVVLTRRINAYRDRCFAVQDYSAAIENMLLAIVELGYQSCWYEGHITDDDRICDKIAAVLDVPKEYDVVCILPVGKAKDDFHAPSKKPLTERVHFNRWSQ
;
A
#
# COMPACT_ATOMS: atom_id res chain seq x y z
N MET A 1 10.40 -5.40 -42.16
CA MET A 1 11.35 -4.89 -41.17
C MET A 1 10.80 -3.54 -40.74
N GLU A 2 9.86 -3.57 -39.83
CA GLU A 2 9.34 -2.37 -39.18
C GLU A 2 10.36 -1.96 -38.10
N SER A 3 10.73 -0.70 -38.09
CA SER A 3 11.78 -0.18 -37.21
C SER A 3 11.31 -0.05 -35.79
N GLU A 4 12.20 -0.30 -34.82
CA GLU A 4 12.00 -0.18 -33.37
C GLU A 4 11.52 1.22 -32.87
N GLU A 5 11.32 2.18 -33.79
CA GLU A 5 10.94 3.56 -33.44
C GLU A 5 9.43 3.78 -33.23
N ASP A 6 8.55 2.85 -33.63
CA ASP A 6 7.10 3.07 -33.59
C ASP A 6 6.44 2.66 -32.24
N PHE A 7 7.19 2.08 -31.30
CA PHE A 7 6.63 1.57 -30.03
C PHE A 7 6.61 2.60 -28.87
N LEU A 8 7.12 3.82 -29.08
CA LEU A 8 7.34 4.82 -28.01
C LEU A 8 6.68 6.18 -28.28
N ARG A 9 5.45 6.22 -28.83
CA ARG A 9 4.70 7.49 -28.88
C ARG A 9 3.81 7.68 -27.65
N LEU A 10 4.36 8.34 -26.63
CA LEU A 10 3.55 8.94 -25.57
C LEU A 10 2.76 10.14 -26.12
N PRO A 11 1.51 10.38 -25.64
CA PRO A 11 0.74 11.54 -26.06
C PRO A 11 1.46 12.84 -25.70
N LYS A 12 1.55 13.77 -26.66
CA LYS A 12 2.29 15.04 -26.58
C LYS A 12 1.84 16.02 -25.48
N THR A 13 0.84 15.69 -24.70
CA THR A 13 0.19 16.61 -23.74
C THR A 13 0.74 16.55 -22.32
N MET A 14 1.80 15.79 -22.05
CA MET A 14 2.35 15.62 -20.68
C MET A 14 3.84 15.93 -20.54
N LEU A 15 4.43 16.71 -21.44
CA LEU A 15 5.84 17.09 -21.31
C LEU A 15 5.95 18.55 -20.86
N PRO A 16 6.68 18.85 -19.77
CA PRO A 16 7.11 20.22 -19.50
C PRO A 16 8.08 20.66 -20.61
N GLU A 17 7.99 21.93 -21.03
CA GLU A 17 8.71 22.51 -22.18
C GLU A 17 10.24 22.68 -21.98
N ASP A 18 10.85 22.17 -20.93
CA ASP A 18 12.29 22.26 -20.67
C ASP A 18 13.03 20.95 -20.97
N GLU A 19 13.64 20.91 -22.13
CA GLU A 19 14.86 20.20 -22.61
C GLU A 19 15.26 18.81 -22.08
N ALA A 20 14.42 18.01 -21.44
CA ALA A 20 14.76 16.64 -21.06
C ALA A 20 14.36 15.65 -22.16
N ASN A 21 15.35 14.89 -22.67
CA ASN A 21 15.13 13.82 -23.64
C ASN A 21 14.07 12.81 -23.14
N PRO A 22 12.98 12.53 -23.88
CA PRO A 22 11.93 11.58 -23.48
C PRO A 22 12.46 10.22 -23.00
N CYS A 23 13.52 9.69 -23.61
CA CYS A 23 14.19 8.48 -23.18
C CYS A 23 14.84 8.62 -21.78
N GLN A 24 15.39 9.77 -21.46
CA GLN A 24 15.97 10.02 -20.12
C GLN A 24 14.89 10.09 -19.05
N ILE A 25 13.76 10.75 -19.33
CA ILE A 25 12.60 10.82 -18.40
C ILE A 25 12.05 9.42 -18.16
N TYR A 26 11.88 8.59 -19.19
CA TYR A 26 11.40 7.22 -19.07
C TYR A 26 12.34 6.33 -18.24
N VAL A 27 13.66 6.39 -18.49
CA VAL A 27 14.69 5.65 -17.75
C VAL A 27 14.78 6.13 -16.29
N MET A 28 14.64 7.43 -16.02
CA MET A 28 14.58 7.98 -14.65
C MET A 28 13.34 7.50 -13.92
N SER A 29 12.17 7.49 -14.57
CA SER A 29 10.90 6.99 -14.00
C SER A 29 10.97 5.51 -13.64
N LEU A 30 11.54 4.66 -14.52
CA LEU A 30 11.76 3.24 -14.22
C LEU A 30 12.72 3.02 -13.05
N LYS A 31 13.82 3.81 -13.00
CA LYS A 31 14.75 3.75 -11.86
C LYS A 31 14.09 4.16 -10.55
N ASN A 32 13.18 5.13 -10.58
CA ASN A 32 12.43 5.56 -9.40
C ASN A 32 11.53 4.43 -8.89
N ALA A 33 10.73 3.78 -9.74
CA ALA A 33 9.86 2.68 -9.34
C ALA A 33 10.63 1.50 -8.73
N ILE A 34 11.72 1.06 -9.35
CA ILE A 34 12.56 -0.03 -8.83
C ILE A 34 13.23 0.37 -7.51
N ASN A 35 13.68 1.62 -7.39
CA ASN A 35 14.26 2.14 -6.17
C ASN A 35 13.22 2.15 -5.03
N THR A 36 12.01 2.65 -5.29
CA THR A 36 10.91 2.67 -4.33
C THR A 36 10.56 1.27 -3.82
N ILE A 37 10.47 0.28 -4.73
CA ILE A 37 10.27 -1.13 -4.37
C ILE A 37 11.41 -1.66 -3.48
N SER A 38 12.66 -1.31 -3.81
CA SER A 38 13.84 -1.79 -3.08
C SER A 38 14.01 -1.15 -1.71
N THR A 39 13.61 0.11 -1.56
CA THR A 39 13.74 0.87 -0.32
C THR A 39 12.54 0.71 0.62
N ARG A 40 11.37 0.32 0.09
CA ARG A 40 10.19 0.08 0.92
C ARG A 40 10.46 -1.01 1.97
N HIS A 41 10.13 -0.74 3.19
CA HIS A 41 10.19 -1.68 4.32
C HIS A 41 9.08 -1.38 5.33
N SER A 42 8.89 -2.27 6.30
CA SER A 42 7.91 -2.07 7.37
C SER A 42 8.52 -1.21 8.47
N TYR A 43 7.99 -0.03 8.65
CA TYR A 43 8.37 0.88 9.73
C TYR A 43 7.44 0.68 10.94
N ARG A 44 8.04 0.40 12.10
CA ARG A 44 7.32 0.15 13.37
C ARG A 44 7.75 1.08 14.50
N GLY A 45 8.53 2.13 14.16
CA GLY A 45 8.97 3.15 15.11
C GLY A 45 7.91 4.22 15.36
N GLU A 46 8.32 5.27 16.05
CA GLU A 46 7.49 6.45 16.31
C GLU A 46 7.41 7.37 15.08
N PHE A 47 6.24 7.96 14.88
CA PHE A 47 6.01 8.97 13.84
C PHE A 47 6.11 10.37 14.42
N LEU A 48 6.55 11.33 13.59
CA LEU A 48 6.43 12.75 13.90
C LEU A 48 4.95 13.15 13.99
N GLN A 49 4.66 14.14 14.86
CA GLN A 49 3.30 14.66 15.06
C GLN A 49 2.94 15.72 14.00
N GLU A 50 3.36 15.46 12.75
CA GLU A 50 3.02 16.30 11.61
C GLU A 50 1.82 15.70 10.88
N SER A 51 0.81 16.53 10.59
CA SER A 51 -0.35 16.07 9.80
C SER A 51 0.09 15.64 8.40
N VAL A 52 -0.52 14.57 7.89
CA VAL A 52 -0.41 14.19 6.49
C VAL A 52 -1.47 14.95 5.69
N PRO A 53 -1.11 15.69 4.63
CA PRO A 53 -2.07 16.38 3.78
C PRO A 53 -3.13 15.42 3.23
N GLU A 54 -4.37 15.90 3.11
CA GLU A 54 -5.47 15.09 2.59
C GLU A 54 -5.23 14.64 1.14
N GLU A 55 -4.62 15.50 0.32
CA GLU A 55 -4.25 15.19 -1.06
C GLU A 55 -3.26 14.03 -1.17
N ASP A 56 -2.30 13.93 -0.24
CA ASP A 56 -1.36 12.82 -0.17
C ASP A 56 -2.09 11.52 0.23
N LEU A 57 -2.98 11.58 1.23
CA LEU A 57 -3.79 10.44 1.65
C LEU A 57 -4.70 9.94 0.52
N LEU A 58 -5.31 10.84 -0.24
CA LEU A 58 -6.11 10.50 -1.42
C LEU A 58 -5.26 9.89 -2.54
N THR A 59 -4.05 10.40 -2.76
CA THR A 59 -3.10 9.85 -3.73
C THR A 59 -2.71 8.43 -3.37
N ILE A 60 -2.41 8.16 -2.09
CA ILE A 60 -2.11 6.82 -1.58
C ILE A 60 -3.31 5.89 -1.77
N ALA A 61 -4.49 6.33 -1.38
CA ALA A 61 -5.72 5.54 -1.52
C ALA A 61 -6.01 5.20 -2.99
N LYS A 62 -5.86 6.19 -3.88
CA LYS A 62 -6.03 5.96 -5.33
C LYS A 62 -5.04 4.93 -5.85
N ALA A 63 -3.76 4.98 -5.48
CA ALA A 63 -2.78 3.98 -5.87
C ALA A 63 -3.21 2.56 -5.46
N GLY A 64 -3.78 2.41 -4.26
CA GLY A 64 -4.36 1.15 -3.81
C GLY A 64 -5.53 0.68 -4.67
N LEU A 65 -6.47 1.57 -4.96
CA LEU A 65 -7.67 1.23 -5.75
C LEU A 65 -7.36 1.01 -7.24
N ASP A 66 -6.23 1.47 -7.76
CA ASP A 66 -5.74 1.17 -9.10
C ASP A 66 -5.15 -0.26 -9.22
N ALA A 67 -5.04 -1.01 -8.12
CA ALA A 67 -4.59 -2.39 -8.15
C ALA A 67 -5.57 -3.30 -8.92
N PRO A 68 -5.08 -4.37 -9.58
CA PRO A 68 -5.96 -5.34 -10.21
C PRO A 68 -6.78 -6.11 -9.17
N SER A 69 -7.98 -6.53 -9.54
CA SER A 69 -8.83 -7.40 -8.74
C SER A 69 -9.39 -8.58 -9.52
N GLY A 70 -9.69 -9.69 -8.86
CA GLY A 70 -10.25 -10.89 -9.49
C GLY A 70 -11.49 -10.58 -10.31
N CYS A 71 -11.43 -10.79 -11.64
CA CYS A 71 -12.49 -10.43 -12.61
C CYS A 71 -12.98 -8.99 -12.47
N ASN A 72 -12.12 -8.06 -12.07
CA ASN A 72 -12.43 -6.66 -11.80
C ASN A 72 -13.61 -6.46 -10.82
N LYS A 73 -13.69 -7.32 -9.79
CA LYS A 73 -14.79 -7.26 -8.80
C LYS A 73 -14.62 -6.13 -7.79
N GLN A 74 -13.45 -5.50 -7.73
CA GLN A 74 -13.16 -4.32 -6.90
C GLN A 74 -13.66 -4.53 -5.47
N THR A 75 -13.16 -5.61 -4.84
CA THR A 75 -13.62 -6.06 -3.52
C THR A 75 -13.02 -5.29 -2.37
N THR A 76 -12.06 -4.41 -2.64
CA THR A 76 -11.33 -3.63 -1.65
C THR A 76 -11.91 -2.22 -1.54
N ASP A 77 -12.21 -1.80 -0.32
CA ASP A 77 -12.62 -0.45 0.03
C ASP A 77 -11.68 0.11 1.11
N LEU A 78 -11.61 1.43 1.25
CA LEU A 78 -10.66 2.09 2.13
C LEU A 78 -11.36 3.14 3.00
N ILE A 79 -10.97 3.22 4.29
CA ILE A 79 -11.34 4.35 5.15
C ILE A 79 -10.06 5.10 5.53
N ILE A 80 -9.98 6.37 5.17
CA ILE A 80 -8.91 7.27 5.60
C ILE A 80 -9.32 7.86 6.95
N VAL A 81 -8.44 7.73 7.95
CA VAL A 81 -8.64 8.27 9.30
C VAL A 81 -7.51 9.24 9.61
N ASN A 82 -7.81 10.52 9.62
CA ASN A 82 -6.89 11.62 9.98
C ASN A 82 -7.47 12.53 11.08
N ASN A 83 -8.70 12.25 11.54
CA ASN A 83 -9.29 12.94 12.67
C ASN A 83 -8.68 12.41 13.98
N PRO A 84 -8.13 13.28 14.87
CA PRO A 84 -7.45 12.87 16.09
C PRO A 84 -8.33 12.06 17.05
N ASP A 85 -9.61 12.40 17.20
CA ASP A 85 -10.53 11.69 18.10
C ASP A 85 -10.81 10.28 17.58
N MET A 86 -10.98 10.12 16.28
CA MET A 86 -11.20 8.82 15.65
C MET A 86 -9.94 7.96 15.70
N LEU A 87 -8.76 8.55 15.43
CA LEU A 87 -7.47 7.87 15.60
C LEU A 87 -7.30 7.34 17.02
N ASN A 88 -7.60 8.15 18.04
CA ASN A 88 -7.50 7.74 19.44
C ASN A 88 -8.46 6.58 19.77
N LYS A 89 -9.67 6.58 19.25
CA LYS A 89 -10.63 5.47 19.42
C LYS A 89 -10.11 4.17 18.81
N ILE A 90 -9.48 4.23 17.61
CA ILE A 90 -8.88 3.04 16.98
C ILE A 90 -7.66 2.57 17.79
N LYS A 91 -6.74 3.49 18.14
CA LYS A 91 -5.54 3.18 18.92
C LYS A 91 -5.86 2.51 20.25
N ALA A 92 -6.97 2.88 20.87
CA ALA A 92 -7.45 2.27 22.11
C ALA A 92 -7.92 0.81 21.96
N GLN A 93 -8.17 0.34 20.72
CA GLN A 93 -8.54 -1.06 20.46
C GLN A 93 -7.31 -1.96 20.25
N LEU A 94 -6.13 -1.36 20.00
CA LEU A 94 -4.91 -2.11 19.62
C LEU A 94 -4.23 -2.67 20.86
N ASP A 95 -4.14 -4.00 20.97
CA ASP A 95 -3.45 -4.73 22.01
C ASP A 95 -2.57 -5.84 21.39
N PRO A 96 -1.24 -5.81 21.56
CA PRO A 96 -0.46 -4.73 22.19
C PRO A 96 -0.53 -3.41 21.41
N PRO A 97 -0.26 -2.27 22.05
CA PRO A 97 -0.30 -0.97 21.39
C PRO A 97 0.70 -0.88 20.25
N VAL A 98 0.22 -0.52 19.04
CA VAL A 98 1.04 -0.28 17.85
C VAL A 98 0.64 1.04 17.21
N ALA A 99 1.54 1.64 16.44
CA ALA A 99 1.28 2.87 15.68
C ALA A 99 0.68 4.03 16.50
N GLN A 100 1.00 4.11 17.80
CA GLN A 100 0.39 5.05 18.75
C GLN A 100 0.64 6.52 18.40
N THR A 101 1.75 6.81 17.72
CA THR A 101 2.15 8.18 17.33
C THR A 101 1.74 8.56 15.92
N THR A 102 1.14 7.65 15.15
CA THR A 102 0.76 7.96 13.76
C THR A 102 -0.26 9.09 13.67
N PRO A 103 -0.06 10.07 12.77
CA PRO A 103 -1.00 11.17 12.52
C PRO A 103 -2.16 10.80 11.58
N ALA A 104 -2.04 9.68 10.84
CA ALA A 104 -3.09 9.19 9.96
C ALA A 104 -3.04 7.65 9.84
N MET A 105 -4.17 7.04 9.49
CA MET A 105 -4.29 5.61 9.17
C MET A 105 -5.16 5.42 7.94
N ILE A 106 -4.84 4.40 7.13
CA ILE A 106 -5.74 3.87 6.11
C ILE A 106 -6.19 2.49 6.58
N VAL A 107 -7.49 2.35 6.80
CA VAL A 107 -8.12 1.08 7.18
C VAL A 107 -8.60 0.39 5.91
N VAL A 108 -8.14 -0.83 5.69
CA VAL A 108 -8.44 -1.62 4.48
C VAL A 108 -9.59 -2.56 4.78
N LEU A 109 -10.60 -2.47 3.96
CA LEU A 109 -11.81 -3.28 4.01
C LEU A 109 -11.86 -4.22 2.81
N THR A 110 -12.53 -5.36 2.96
CA THR A 110 -12.81 -6.26 1.84
C THR A 110 -14.17 -6.90 1.93
N ARG A 111 -14.75 -7.22 0.78
CA ARG A 111 -15.94 -8.08 0.66
C ARG A 111 -15.52 -9.46 0.14
N ARG A 112 -15.90 -10.51 0.85
CA ARG A 112 -15.59 -11.90 0.46
C ARG A 112 -16.67 -12.42 -0.50
N ILE A 113 -16.54 -12.06 -1.77
CA ILE A 113 -17.44 -12.50 -2.83
C ILE A 113 -16.73 -13.46 -3.78
N ASN A 114 -17.48 -14.40 -4.36
CA ASN A 114 -16.96 -15.28 -5.39
C ASN A 114 -16.81 -14.52 -6.71
N ALA A 115 -15.57 -14.43 -7.23
CA ALA A 115 -15.25 -13.71 -8.44
C ALA A 115 -15.24 -14.61 -9.68
N TYR A 116 -14.78 -15.86 -9.54
CA TYR A 116 -14.66 -16.80 -10.66
C TYR A 116 -14.79 -18.25 -10.19
N ARG A 117 -15.75 -19.00 -10.74
CA ARG A 117 -15.97 -20.44 -10.47
C ARG A 117 -15.90 -20.75 -8.96
N ASP A 118 -16.73 -20.13 -8.18
CA ASP A 118 -16.80 -20.28 -6.71
C ASP A 118 -15.52 -19.95 -5.93
N ARG A 119 -14.57 -19.24 -6.56
CA ARG A 119 -13.34 -18.78 -5.91
C ARG A 119 -13.45 -17.31 -5.50
N CYS A 120 -13.14 -17.07 -4.24
CA CYS A 120 -12.95 -15.76 -3.68
C CYS A 120 -11.48 -15.34 -3.83
N PHE A 121 -11.22 -14.14 -4.36
CA PHE A 121 -9.87 -13.56 -4.52
C PHE A 121 -9.65 -12.35 -3.62
N ALA A 122 -10.48 -12.17 -2.60
CA ALA A 122 -10.41 -11.02 -1.71
C ALA A 122 -9.00 -10.80 -1.13
N VAL A 123 -8.32 -11.89 -0.70
CA VAL A 123 -6.96 -11.80 -0.16
C VAL A 123 -5.97 -11.28 -1.20
N GLN A 124 -6.04 -11.77 -2.44
CA GLN A 124 -5.18 -11.33 -3.53
C GLN A 124 -5.47 -9.87 -3.89
N ASP A 125 -6.75 -9.50 -3.93
CA ASP A 125 -7.21 -8.16 -4.30
C ASP A 125 -6.69 -7.12 -3.30
N TYR A 126 -6.98 -7.28 -2.00
CA TYR A 126 -6.51 -6.31 -1.01
C TYR A 126 -4.98 -6.36 -0.81
N SER A 127 -4.34 -7.50 -1.01
CA SER A 127 -2.87 -7.58 -0.92
C SER A 127 -2.20 -6.75 -2.02
N ALA A 128 -2.71 -6.79 -3.25
CA ALA A 128 -2.22 -5.95 -4.34
C ALA A 128 -2.46 -4.46 -4.05
N ALA A 129 -3.65 -4.12 -3.53
CA ALA A 129 -3.98 -2.74 -3.14
C ALA A 129 -3.06 -2.22 -2.03
N ILE A 130 -2.82 -3.03 -0.99
CA ILE A 130 -1.93 -2.66 0.11
C ILE A 130 -0.50 -2.42 -0.37
N GLU A 131 0.06 -3.31 -1.21
CA GLU A 131 1.42 -3.11 -1.71
C GLU A 131 1.53 -1.82 -2.54
N ASN A 132 0.55 -1.52 -3.42
CA ASN A 132 0.53 -0.26 -4.16
C ASN A 132 0.51 0.95 -3.21
N MET A 133 -0.31 0.90 -2.15
CA MET A 133 -0.35 1.97 -1.14
C MET A 133 0.99 2.12 -0.41
N LEU A 134 1.63 1.02 -0.02
CA LEU A 134 2.93 1.05 0.65
C LEU A 134 4.03 1.65 -0.23
N LEU A 135 3.99 1.41 -1.54
CA LEU A 135 4.90 2.03 -2.50
C LEU A 135 4.62 3.53 -2.63
N ALA A 136 3.36 3.93 -2.77
CA ALA A 136 2.97 5.34 -2.84
C ALA A 136 3.35 6.12 -1.56
N ILE A 137 3.18 5.51 -0.39
CA ILE A 137 3.58 6.08 0.91
C ILE A 137 5.08 6.41 0.91
N VAL A 138 5.93 5.47 0.46
CA VAL A 138 7.38 5.68 0.41
C VAL A 138 7.76 6.74 -0.63
N GLU A 139 7.12 6.73 -1.80
CA GLU A 139 7.37 7.71 -2.86
C GLU A 139 7.03 9.15 -2.42
N LEU A 140 6.01 9.30 -1.59
CA LEU A 140 5.61 10.58 -1.00
C LEU A 140 6.45 10.98 0.24
N GLY A 141 7.47 10.17 0.62
CA GLY A 141 8.36 10.46 1.74
C GLY A 141 7.81 10.10 3.13
N TYR A 142 6.74 9.30 3.18
CA TYR A 142 6.17 8.77 4.42
C TYR A 142 6.66 7.34 4.70
N GLN A 143 6.29 6.83 5.88
CA GLN A 143 6.55 5.47 6.30
C GLN A 143 5.27 4.78 6.75
N SER A 144 5.26 3.45 6.68
CA SER A 144 4.12 2.63 7.06
C SER A 144 4.54 1.20 7.43
N CYS A 145 3.56 0.43 7.88
CA CYS A 145 3.67 -0.99 8.11
C CYS A 145 2.32 -1.66 7.83
N TRP A 146 2.36 -2.87 7.28
CA TRP A 146 1.19 -3.72 7.10
C TRP A 146 0.81 -4.37 8.44
N TYR A 147 -0.25 -3.90 9.09
CA TYR A 147 -0.81 -4.49 10.30
C TYR A 147 -2.08 -5.28 9.94
N GLU A 148 -1.94 -6.58 9.72
CA GLU A 148 -3.04 -7.53 9.46
C GLU A 148 -3.11 -8.58 10.58
N GLY A 149 -2.13 -9.47 10.73
CA GLY A 149 -2.14 -10.54 11.70
C GLY A 149 -2.41 -10.07 13.12
N HIS A 150 -1.91 -8.88 13.48
CA HIS A 150 -2.14 -8.27 14.79
C HIS A 150 -3.61 -7.94 15.07
N ILE A 151 -4.41 -7.64 14.05
CA ILE A 151 -5.82 -7.23 14.23
C ILE A 151 -6.81 -8.31 13.83
N THR A 152 -6.38 -9.36 13.14
CA THR A 152 -7.24 -10.44 12.62
C THR A 152 -7.10 -11.75 13.39
N ASP A 153 -6.33 -11.76 14.49
CA ASP A 153 -6.12 -12.90 15.36
C ASP A 153 -7.36 -13.19 16.24
N ASP A 154 -7.25 -14.14 17.16
CA ASP A 154 -8.34 -14.69 17.96
C ASP A 154 -9.09 -13.63 18.80
N ASP A 155 -8.44 -12.55 19.21
CA ASP A 155 -9.02 -11.43 19.95
C ASP A 155 -9.90 -10.49 19.10
N ARG A 156 -9.90 -10.69 17.77
CA ARG A 156 -10.78 -10.02 16.83
C ARG A 156 -10.77 -8.49 16.94
N ILE A 157 -9.58 -7.87 17.04
CA ILE A 157 -9.44 -6.41 17.08
C ILE A 157 -10.07 -5.76 15.83
N CYS A 158 -10.02 -6.43 14.68
CA CYS A 158 -10.68 -5.98 13.45
C CYS A 158 -12.18 -5.69 13.64
N ASP A 159 -12.91 -6.51 14.40
CA ASP A 159 -14.33 -6.31 14.68
C ASP A 159 -14.57 -5.09 15.57
N LYS A 160 -13.68 -4.85 16.55
CA LYS A 160 -13.74 -3.66 17.40
C LYS A 160 -13.49 -2.39 16.60
N ILE A 161 -12.52 -2.42 15.66
CA ILE A 161 -12.24 -1.30 14.73
C ILE A 161 -13.42 -1.10 13.80
N ALA A 162 -14.01 -2.17 13.26
CA ALA A 162 -15.19 -2.10 12.41
C ALA A 162 -16.37 -1.42 13.12
N ALA A 163 -16.59 -1.75 14.41
CA ALA A 163 -17.63 -1.11 15.24
C ALA A 163 -17.35 0.38 15.50
N VAL A 164 -16.07 0.77 15.71
CA VAL A 164 -15.67 2.18 15.90
C VAL A 164 -15.92 3.01 14.66
N LEU A 165 -15.79 2.39 13.46
CA LEU A 165 -15.88 3.05 12.16
C LEU A 165 -17.25 2.86 11.48
N ASP A 166 -18.22 2.25 12.14
CA ASP A 166 -19.54 1.94 11.59
C ASP A 166 -19.48 1.16 10.26
N VAL A 167 -18.51 0.23 10.15
CA VAL A 167 -18.31 -0.58 8.94
C VAL A 167 -19.51 -1.51 8.73
N PRO A 168 -20.14 -1.53 7.52
CA PRO A 168 -21.24 -2.44 7.23
C PRO A 168 -20.83 -3.92 7.37
N LYS A 169 -21.77 -4.78 7.76
CA LYS A 169 -21.51 -6.20 8.08
C LYS A 169 -21.01 -7.05 6.89
N GLU A 170 -21.24 -6.60 5.68
CA GLU A 170 -20.75 -7.24 4.45
C GLU A 170 -19.26 -6.99 4.18
N TYR A 171 -18.62 -6.13 4.98
CA TYR A 171 -17.19 -5.85 4.90
C TYR A 171 -16.43 -6.42 6.10
N ASP A 172 -15.27 -6.97 5.84
CA ASP A 172 -14.28 -7.30 6.85
C ASP A 172 -13.21 -6.19 6.89
N VAL A 173 -12.83 -5.72 8.08
CA VAL A 173 -11.60 -4.97 8.29
C VAL A 173 -10.44 -5.97 8.27
N VAL A 174 -9.49 -5.82 7.35
CA VAL A 174 -8.41 -6.79 7.16
C VAL A 174 -7.02 -6.26 7.49
N CYS A 175 -6.83 -4.96 7.35
CA CYS A 175 -5.51 -4.36 7.59
C CYS A 175 -5.66 -2.89 8.01
N ILE A 176 -4.69 -2.40 8.77
CA ILE A 176 -4.45 -0.97 8.98
C ILE A 176 -3.05 -0.59 8.51
N LEU A 177 -2.95 0.54 7.82
CA LEU A 177 -1.71 1.15 7.39
C LEU A 177 -1.54 2.49 8.13
N PRO A 178 -0.67 2.59 9.15
CA PRO A 178 -0.32 3.90 9.70
C PRO A 178 0.44 4.70 8.66
N VAL A 179 0.21 5.99 8.57
CA VAL A 179 0.89 6.88 7.61
C VAL A 179 1.45 8.08 8.34
N GLY A 180 2.72 8.37 8.16
CA GLY A 180 3.38 9.54 8.74
C GLY A 180 4.87 9.56 8.43
N LYS A 181 5.54 10.65 8.81
CA LYS A 181 7.00 10.75 8.73
C LYS A 181 7.64 10.00 9.89
N ALA A 182 8.68 9.20 9.60
CA ALA A 182 9.45 8.54 10.64
C ALA A 182 10.12 9.57 11.56
N LYS A 183 10.09 9.32 12.87
CA LYS A 183 10.81 10.13 13.85
C LYS A 183 12.27 9.71 13.95
N ASP A 184 12.54 8.42 13.81
CA ASP A 184 13.86 7.83 14.00
C ASP A 184 14.38 7.23 12.69
N ASP A 185 15.71 7.10 12.60
CA ASP A 185 16.35 6.34 11.54
C ASP A 185 15.94 4.87 11.62
N PHE A 186 15.85 4.22 10.47
CA PHE A 186 15.44 2.83 10.36
C PHE A 186 16.31 2.09 9.34
N HIS A 187 16.38 0.78 9.50
CA HIS A 187 17.11 -0.10 8.59
C HIS A 187 16.18 -1.15 8.00
N ALA A 188 16.22 -1.28 6.68
CA ALA A 188 15.50 -2.35 5.99
C ALA A 188 16.07 -3.73 6.40
N PRO A 189 15.22 -4.73 6.64
CA PRO A 189 15.69 -6.08 6.93
C PRO A 189 16.40 -6.68 5.71
N SER A 190 17.44 -7.48 5.96
CA SER A 190 18.16 -8.20 4.90
C SER A 190 17.23 -9.19 4.19
N LYS A 191 17.38 -9.32 2.89
CA LYS A 191 16.70 -10.32 2.07
C LYS A 191 17.62 -11.48 1.75
N LYS A 192 17.06 -12.67 1.60
CA LYS A 192 17.81 -13.83 1.10
C LYS A 192 18.37 -13.55 -0.31
N PRO A 193 19.54 -14.10 -0.65
CA PRO A 193 20.13 -13.95 -1.98
C PRO A 193 19.17 -14.43 -3.10
N LEU A 194 19.24 -13.76 -4.26
CA LEU A 194 18.44 -14.18 -5.42
C LEU A 194 18.75 -15.61 -5.86
N THR A 195 20.00 -16.04 -5.74
CA THR A 195 20.46 -17.39 -6.10
C THR A 195 19.78 -18.53 -5.33
N GLU A 196 19.22 -18.23 -4.15
CA GLU A 196 18.45 -19.20 -3.36
C GLU A 196 16.96 -19.25 -3.73
N ARG A 197 16.47 -18.31 -4.52
CA ARG A 197 15.02 -18.07 -4.70
C ARG A 197 14.58 -17.91 -6.15
N VAL A 198 15.53 -17.78 -7.06
CA VAL A 198 15.25 -17.61 -8.50
C VAL A 198 15.86 -18.78 -9.27
N HIS A 199 15.03 -19.45 -10.02
CA HIS A 199 15.38 -20.61 -10.83
C HIS A 199 14.96 -20.36 -12.28
N PHE A 200 15.82 -20.70 -13.24
CA PHE A 200 15.52 -20.56 -14.66
C PHE A 200 14.99 -21.87 -15.24
N ASN A 201 13.88 -21.79 -15.95
CA ASN A 201 13.21 -22.87 -16.69
C ASN A 201 12.69 -24.03 -15.81
N ARG A 202 13.36 -24.39 -14.74
CA ARG A 202 12.98 -25.48 -13.81
C ARG A 202 13.57 -25.21 -12.43
N TRP A 203 13.01 -25.87 -11.42
CA TRP A 203 13.59 -25.83 -10.08
C TRP A 203 15.00 -26.41 -10.13
N SER A 204 15.96 -25.70 -9.55
CA SER A 204 17.35 -26.15 -9.36
C SER A 204 17.73 -25.97 -7.88
N GLN A 205 18.39 -26.98 -7.33
CA GLN A 205 19.01 -26.90 -5.99
C GLN A 205 20.34 -26.19 -6.07
#